data_37a97d7b7c37d94f4b7afec9e808d6a5
#
_entry.id   37a97d7b7c37d94f4b7afec9e808d6a5
#
_cell.length_a   1.000
_cell.length_b   1.000
_cell.length_c   1.000
_cell.angle_alpha   90.00
_cell.angle_beta   90.00
_cell.angle_gamma   90.00
#
_symmetry.space_group_name_H-M   'P 1'
#
loop_
_entity.id
_entity.type
_entity.pdbx_description
1 polymer ?
#
loop_
_entity_poly.entity_id
_entity_poly.type
_entity_poly.pdbx_seq_one_letter_code
_entity_poly.pdbx_strand_id
1 'polypeptide(L)'
;MSEARPSFQGPLWFIMDNLYIGKYANILMDRWFKRAFKEYGNARRLMLLFLQALIPEREIVSIDYASEESTNQNPDGRNIRVDVECCDSAGQRFVVEVQQSQQHFFYDRAVFNSTFSIQRQLQLGGDSYKFQPVYFIGIMRFSLHEGSDRFLYRYSLAEESTGEKMTDGLHYIFLEVPKCHLKADSSLVEKVGWALGNISSLDERPAELEGEIFDLLFSSANLSKFTPEDKIKYHNDMTTERDIRNQIQFARDKGLEEGMKQGMEKGMATGMEKGMEKGLEEGMATGIENMIESMRKNGIPEELIAKVQAECQKP
;
A
#
# COMPACT_ATOMS: atom_id res chain seq x y z
N MET A 1 -28.41 21.38 -36.68
CA MET A 1 -27.08 21.89 -37.08
C MET A 1 -26.08 21.22 -36.15
N SER A 2 -25.35 20.25 -36.67
CA SER A 2 -24.37 19.44 -35.93
C SER A 2 -23.05 20.16 -36.05
N GLU A 3 -22.54 20.69 -34.93
CA GLU A 3 -21.20 21.25 -34.89
C GLU A 3 -20.16 20.12 -34.91
N ALA A 4 -19.48 20.00 -36.04
CA ALA A 4 -18.34 19.13 -36.22
C ALA A 4 -17.17 19.62 -35.34
N ARG A 5 -16.68 18.77 -34.44
CA ARG A 5 -15.43 19.01 -33.69
C ARG A 5 -14.27 19.12 -34.69
N PRO A 6 -13.38 20.12 -34.59
CA PRO A 6 -12.26 20.22 -35.50
C PRO A 6 -11.31 19.02 -35.27
N SER A 7 -11.08 18.25 -36.32
CA SER A 7 -10.05 17.22 -36.36
C SER A 7 -8.68 17.90 -36.35
N PHE A 8 -7.92 17.73 -35.26
CA PHE A 8 -6.55 18.22 -35.17
C PHE A 8 -5.64 17.39 -36.09
N GLN A 9 -5.25 17.94 -37.24
CA GLN A 9 -4.32 17.34 -38.19
C GLN A 9 -2.91 17.89 -38.02
N GLY A 10 -2.37 17.94 -36.80
CA GLY A 10 -0.96 18.23 -36.55
C GLY A 10 -0.15 16.93 -36.50
N PRO A 11 1.15 16.98 -36.90
CA PRO A 11 1.99 15.78 -36.80
C PRO A 11 2.09 15.31 -35.34
N LEU A 12 2.01 14.01 -35.13
CA LEU A 12 2.02 13.34 -33.80
C LEU A 12 3.17 13.83 -32.89
N TRP A 13 4.31 14.21 -33.46
CA TRP A 13 5.47 14.73 -32.70
C TRP A 13 5.18 16.09 -32.04
N PHE A 14 4.33 16.94 -32.64
CA PHE A 14 3.96 18.25 -32.06
C PHE A 14 3.07 18.12 -30.81
N ILE A 15 2.29 17.05 -30.71
CA ILE A 15 1.48 16.74 -29.53
C ILE A 15 2.37 16.21 -28.41
N MET A 16 3.48 15.53 -28.75
CA MET A 16 4.40 14.92 -27.79
C MET A 16 5.31 15.93 -27.09
N ASP A 17 5.69 17.03 -27.71
CA ASP A 17 6.54 18.07 -27.13
C ASP A 17 5.79 18.98 -26.12
N ASN A 18 4.47 19.02 -26.18
CA ASN A 18 3.63 19.82 -25.28
C ASN A 18 3.05 19.02 -24.08
N LEU A 19 3.32 17.72 -24.00
CA LEU A 19 2.95 16.93 -22.83
C LEU A 19 4.07 17.02 -21.80
N TYR A 20 3.79 17.62 -20.68
CA TYR A 20 4.68 17.75 -19.51
C TYR A 20 4.94 16.34 -18.92
N ILE A 21 5.71 15.55 -19.65
CA ILE A 21 6.25 14.27 -19.19
C ILE A 21 7.67 14.62 -18.73
N GLY A 22 7.98 14.32 -17.45
CA GLY A 22 9.32 14.52 -16.91
C GLY A 22 10.38 13.77 -17.73
N LYS A 23 11.64 13.93 -17.38
CA LYS A 23 12.78 13.28 -18.06
C LYS A 23 12.78 11.76 -17.91
N TYR A 24 12.22 11.25 -16.81
CA TYR A 24 12.24 9.85 -16.45
C TYR A 24 10.83 9.28 -16.24
N ALA A 25 10.64 8.03 -16.63
CA ALA A 25 9.40 7.30 -16.43
C ALA A 25 9.20 6.92 -14.96
N ASN A 26 7.94 6.86 -14.52
CA ASN A 26 7.55 6.22 -13.27
C ASN A 26 7.66 4.70 -13.40
N ILE A 27 8.79 4.16 -12.97
CA ILE A 27 9.10 2.73 -13.08
C ILE A 27 8.37 1.86 -12.06
N LEU A 28 7.67 2.44 -11.08
CA LEU A 28 6.81 1.67 -10.17
C LEU A 28 5.42 1.35 -10.77
N MET A 29 5.13 1.78 -11.98
CA MET A 29 3.97 1.30 -12.72
C MET A 29 4.26 -0.08 -13.30
N ASP A 30 3.32 -1.03 -13.20
CA ASP A 30 3.46 -2.45 -13.54
C ASP A 30 4.20 -2.69 -14.87
N ARG A 31 3.72 -2.11 -15.98
CA ARG A 31 4.36 -2.22 -17.29
C ARG A 31 5.80 -1.72 -17.30
N TRP A 32 6.06 -0.58 -16.65
CA TRP A 32 7.34 0.10 -16.71
C TRP A 32 8.36 -0.52 -15.76
N PHE A 33 7.88 -1.14 -14.68
CA PHE A 33 8.68 -2.00 -13.82
C PHE A 33 9.15 -3.24 -14.60
N LYS A 34 8.26 -3.95 -15.25
CA LYS A 34 8.59 -5.11 -16.10
C LYS A 34 9.57 -4.71 -17.20
N ARG A 35 9.33 -3.59 -17.88
CA ARG A 35 10.26 -3.09 -18.87
C ARG A 35 11.65 -2.85 -18.28
N ALA A 36 11.77 -2.14 -17.17
CA ALA A 36 13.06 -1.79 -16.56
C ALA A 36 13.81 -3.00 -16.02
N PHE A 37 13.11 -3.93 -15.36
CA PHE A 37 13.70 -5.03 -14.60
C PHE A 37 13.63 -6.39 -15.31
N LYS A 38 12.97 -6.52 -16.46
CA LYS A 38 12.85 -7.79 -17.19
C LYS A 38 13.18 -7.65 -18.68
N GLU A 39 12.75 -6.57 -19.36
CA GLU A 39 12.74 -6.50 -20.81
C GLU A 39 13.86 -5.63 -21.42
N TYR A 40 14.25 -4.54 -20.75
CA TYR A 40 15.21 -3.57 -21.26
C TYR A 40 16.65 -4.12 -21.21
N GLY A 41 17.46 -3.88 -22.20
CA GLY A 41 18.80 -4.41 -22.47
C GLY A 41 19.65 -4.91 -21.29
N ASN A 42 19.77 -4.11 -20.22
CA ASN A 42 20.52 -4.47 -19.02
C ASN A 42 19.62 -4.87 -17.83
N ALA A 43 18.36 -5.20 -18.09
CA ALA A 43 17.37 -5.52 -17.05
C ALA A 43 17.85 -6.63 -16.10
N ARG A 44 18.50 -7.69 -16.64
CA ARG A 44 19.04 -8.79 -15.84
C ARG A 44 20.09 -8.31 -14.84
N ARG A 45 20.98 -7.42 -15.27
CA ARG A 45 22.01 -6.84 -14.40
C ARG A 45 21.41 -5.92 -13.36
N LEU A 46 20.44 -5.09 -13.75
CA LEU A 46 19.71 -4.22 -12.81
C LEU A 46 18.96 -5.02 -11.76
N MET A 47 18.24 -6.09 -12.16
CA MET A 47 17.52 -6.95 -11.23
C MET A 47 18.49 -7.66 -10.26
N LEU A 48 19.61 -8.16 -10.75
CA LEU A 48 20.63 -8.79 -9.91
C LEU A 48 21.14 -7.82 -8.84
N LEU A 49 21.52 -6.61 -9.23
CA LEU A 49 22.00 -5.58 -8.28
C LEU A 49 20.91 -5.18 -7.28
N PHE A 50 19.67 -5.11 -7.73
CA PHE A 50 18.52 -4.82 -6.87
C PHE A 50 18.31 -5.92 -5.83
N LEU A 51 18.33 -7.18 -6.24
CA LEU A 51 18.21 -8.32 -5.33
C LEU A 51 19.39 -8.37 -4.34
N GLN A 52 20.61 -8.11 -4.82
CA GLN A 52 21.80 -8.09 -3.98
C GLN A 52 21.74 -6.95 -2.92
N ALA A 53 21.17 -5.79 -3.27
CA ALA A 53 20.95 -4.71 -2.32
C ALA A 53 19.91 -5.09 -1.24
N LEU A 54 18.86 -5.81 -1.61
CA LEU A 54 17.82 -6.28 -0.68
C LEU A 54 18.26 -7.45 0.18
N ILE A 55 19.15 -8.32 -0.30
CA ILE A 55 19.55 -9.57 0.34
C ILE A 55 21.10 -9.64 0.38
N PRO A 56 21.76 -8.72 1.09
CA PRO A 56 23.23 -8.63 1.11
C PRO A 56 23.91 -9.85 1.75
N GLU A 57 23.17 -10.63 2.53
CA GLU A 57 23.65 -11.86 3.17
C GLU A 57 23.76 -13.06 2.22
N ARG A 58 23.27 -12.93 0.98
CA ARG A 58 23.35 -13.95 -0.07
C ARG A 58 24.20 -13.46 -1.24
N GLU A 59 25.07 -14.30 -1.75
CA GLU A 59 25.80 -14.02 -2.98
C GLU A 59 24.94 -14.45 -4.17
N ILE A 60 24.41 -13.48 -4.92
CA ILE A 60 23.61 -13.71 -6.13
C ILE A 60 24.50 -13.43 -7.33
N VAL A 61 25.02 -14.49 -7.97
CA VAL A 61 25.99 -14.37 -9.07
C VAL A 61 25.31 -14.11 -10.41
N SER A 62 24.18 -14.77 -10.65
CA SER A 62 23.40 -14.64 -11.89
C SER A 62 21.93 -14.87 -11.62
N ILE A 63 21.07 -14.42 -12.53
CA ILE A 63 19.64 -14.70 -12.49
C ILE A 63 19.12 -15.09 -13.86
N ASP A 64 18.10 -15.94 -13.89
CA ASP A 64 17.29 -16.28 -15.07
C ASP A 64 15.81 -16.04 -14.79
N TYR A 65 15.12 -15.42 -15.76
CA TYR A 65 13.68 -15.16 -15.62
C TYR A 65 12.86 -16.42 -15.89
N ALA A 66 11.84 -16.62 -15.07
CA ALA A 66 10.87 -17.68 -15.30
C ALA A 66 10.04 -17.40 -16.57
N SER A 67 9.71 -18.46 -17.32
CA SER A 67 8.85 -18.35 -18.49
C SER A 67 7.41 -17.98 -18.12
N GLU A 68 6.73 -17.18 -18.95
CA GLU A 68 5.33 -16.76 -18.71
C GLU A 68 4.34 -17.93 -18.75
N GLU A 69 4.64 -18.97 -19.52
CA GLU A 69 3.81 -20.18 -19.61
C GLU A 69 3.69 -20.92 -18.27
N SER A 70 4.68 -20.77 -17.38
CA SER A 70 4.67 -21.41 -16.07
C SER A 70 3.73 -20.74 -15.04
N THR A 71 3.19 -19.56 -15.34
CA THR A 71 2.36 -18.79 -14.40
C THR A 71 0.85 -19.07 -14.49
N ASN A 72 0.38 -19.84 -15.50
CA ASN A 72 -1.05 -19.94 -15.84
C ASN A 72 -1.67 -21.36 -15.74
N GLN A 73 -1.10 -22.28 -14.98
CA GLN A 73 -1.52 -23.70 -15.01
C GLN A 73 -2.54 -24.10 -13.93
N ASN A 74 -3.45 -23.26 -13.54
CA ASN A 74 -4.59 -23.73 -12.75
C ASN A 74 -5.90 -23.46 -13.52
N PRO A 75 -6.45 -24.48 -14.25
CA PRO A 75 -7.68 -24.29 -15.06
C PRO A 75 -8.89 -23.83 -14.26
N ASP A 76 -8.97 -24.21 -12.98
CA ASP A 76 -10.10 -23.95 -12.10
C ASP A 76 -9.78 -22.96 -10.95
N GLY A 77 -8.59 -22.37 -10.96
CA GLY A 77 -8.07 -21.52 -9.88
C GLY A 77 -7.87 -20.05 -10.28
N ARG A 78 -7.55 -19.23 -9.28
CA ARG A 78 -7.15 -17.84 -9.51
C ARG A 78 -5.85 -17.80 -10.29
N ASN A 79 -5.87 -17.12 -11.44
CA ASN A 79 -4.65 -16.84 -12.20
C ASN A 79 -3.72 -15.96 -11.38
N ILE A 80 -2.48 -16.39 -11.21
CA ILE A 80 -1.45 -15.61 -10.55
C ILE A 80 -0.72 -14.79 -11.61
N ARG A 81 -0.65 -13.51 -11.37
CA ARG A 81 0.21 -12.60 -12.11
C ARG A 81 1.16 -11.96 -11.12
N VAL A 82 2.42 -12.32 -11.20
CA VAL A 82 3.51 -11.62 -10.51
C VAL A 82 4.23 -10.74 -11.53
N ASP A 83 4.81 -9.63 -11.07
CA ASP A 83 5.45 -8.71 -11.99
C ASP A 83 6.71 -9.30 -12.59
N VAL A 84 7.59 -9.84 -11.74
CA VAL A 84 8.80 -10.52 -12.18
C VAL A 84 9.05 -11.74 -11.30
N GLU A 85 9.36 -12.88 -11.93
CA GLU A 85 9.90 -14.04 -11.24
C GLU A 85 11.23 -14.44 -11.90
N CYS A 86 12.24 -14.68 -11.08
CA CYS A 86 13.54 -15.16 -11.53
C CYS A 86 14.14 -16.15 -10.54
N CYS A 87 15.15 -16.88 -10.98
CA CYS A 87 15.95 -17.76 -10.12
C CYS A 87 17.44 -17.48 -10.32
N ASP A 88 18.23 -17.74 -9.29
CA ASP A 88 19.68 -17.68 -9.38
C ASP A 88 20.29 -19.04 -9.78
N SER A 89 21.62 -19.07 -9.92
CA SER A 89 22.38 -20.29 -10.25
C SER A 89 22.29 -21.38 -9.19
N ALA A 90 21.92 -21.05 -7.94
CA ALA A 90 21.69 -22.01 -6.85
C ALA A 90 20.25 -22.53 -6.82
N GLY A 91 19.38 -22.05 -7.73
CA GLY A 91 17.97 -22.42 -7.82
C GLY A 91 17.06 -21.68 -6.84
N GLN A 92 17.57 -20.69 -6.09
CA GLN A 92 16.75 -19.83 -5.24
C GLN A 92 15.82 -19.00 -6.12
N ARG A 93 14.56 -18.84 -5.70
CA ARG A 93 13.54 -18.14 -6.49
C ARG A 93 13.19 -16.81 -5.87
N PHE A 94 13.06 -15.80 -6.73
CA PHE A 94 12.70 -14.43 -6.36
C PHE A 94 11.43 -14.04 -7.10
N VAL A 95 10.39 -13.77 -6.34
CA VAL A 95 9.10 -13.25 -6.81
C VAL A 95 9.03 -11.79 -6.42
N VAL A 96 9.10 -10.89 -7.38
CA VAL A 96 9.06 -9.43 -7.16
C VAL A 96 7.73 -8.87 -7.63
N GLU A 97 7.06 -8.13 -6.78
CA GLU A 97 5.74 -7.54 -7.04
C GLU A 97 5.69 -6.07 -6.58
N VAL A 98 5.19 -5.19 -7.43
CA VAL A 98 4.98 -3.77 -7.12
C VAL A 98 3.51 -3.55 -6.74
N GLN A 99 3.28 -2.97 -5.56
CA GLN A 99 1.93 -2.67 -5.07
C GLN A 99 1.67 -1.17 -5.05
N GLN A 100 0.68 -0.74 -5.82
CA GLN A 100 0.32 0.67 -6.00
C GLN A 100 -0.48 1.23 -4.82
N SER A 101 -1.34 0.41 -4.23
CA SER A 101 -2.23 0.78 -3.13
C SER A 101 -2.40 -0.36 -2.14
N GLN A 102 -2.70 0.00 -0.91
CA GLN A 102 -3.04 -0.98 0.11
C GLN A 102 -4.31 -1.73 -0.30
N GLN A 103 -4.23 -3.06 -0.22
CA GLN A 103 -5.34 -3.95 -0.52
C GLN A 103 -5.66 -4.80 0.71
N HIS A 104 -6.93 -5.15 0.87
CA HIS A 104 -7.31 -6.16 1.84
C HIS A 104 -6.56 -7.47 1.55
N PHE A 105 -6.16 -8.19 2.60
CA PHE A 105 -5.48 -9.49 2.48
C PHE A 105 -4.12 -9.44 1.76
N PHE A 106 -3.38 -8.34 1.90
CA PHE A 106 -2.06 -8.19 1.24
C PHE A 106 -1.09 -9.32 1.64
N TYR A 107 -0.97 -9.61 2.94
CA TYR A 107 -0.09 -10.68 3.43
C TYR A 107 -0.55 -12.06 2.96
N ASP A 108 -1.86 -12.34 3.02
CA ASP A 108 -2.42 -13.61 2.54
C ASP A 108 -2.12 -13.82 1.05
N ARG A 109 -2.17 -12.76 0.26
CA ARG A 109 -1.83 -12.77 -1.16
C ARG A 109 -0.35 -13.02 -1.40
N ALA A 110 0.54 -12.42 -0.59
CA ALA A 110 1.97 -12.66 -0.66
C ALA A 110 2.31 -14.13 -0.34
N VAL A 111 1.70 -14.68 0.71
CA VAL A 111 1.81 -16.10 1.06
C VAL A 111 1.28 -16.97 -0.08
N PHE A 112 0.07 -16.72 -0.56
CA PHE A 112 -0.52 -17.47 -1.66
C PHE A 112 0.36 -17.46 -2.91
N ASN A 113 0.86 -16.30 -3.35
CA ASN A 113 1.72 -16.18 -4.52
C ASN A 113 3.04 -16.94 -4.35
N SER A 114 3.64 -16.96 -3.15
CA SER A 114 4.88 -17.69 -2.89
C SER A 114 4.72 -19.20 -2.97
N THR A 115 3.54 -19.75 -2.65
CA THR A 115 3.28 -21.20 -2.69
C THR A 115 3.44 -21.81 -4.09
N PHE A 116 3.17 -21.03 -5.15
CA PHE A 116 3.31 -21.51 -6.52
C PHE A 116 4.78 -21.72 -6.91
N SER A 117 5.66 -20.84 -6.46
CA SER A 117 7.09 -21.02 -6.68
C SER A 117 7.63 -22.24 -5.94
N ILE A 118 7.06 -22.63 -4.82
CA ILE A 118 7.35 -23.88 -4.11
C ILE A 118 6.79 -25.07 -4.88
N GLN A 119 5.50 -25.05 -5.23
CA GLN A 119 4.83 -26.16 -5.91
C GLN A 119 5.50 -26.49 -7.25
N ARG A 120 5.92 -25.51 -8.03
CA ARG A 120 6.61 -25.72 -9.30
C ARG A 120 7.95 -26.43 -9.14
N GLN A 121 8.66 -26.23 -8.04
CA GLN A 121 9.90 -26.94 -7.77
C GLN A 121 9.65 -28.42 -7.49
N LEU A 122 8.53 -28.73 -6.81
CA LEU A 122 8.21 -30.10 -6.42
C LEU A 122 7.57 -30.92 -7.55
N GLN A 123 6.93 -30.28 -8.53
CA GLN A 123 6.34 -30.98 -9.69
C GLN A 123 7.38 -31.55 -10.65
N LEU A 124 8.62 -31.07 -10.62
CA LEU A 124 9.66 -31.45 -11.56
C LEU A 124 10.54 -32.61 -11.07
N GLY A 125 10.31 -33.16 -9.89
CA GLY A 125 11.24 -34.13 -9.46
C GLY A 125 11.03 -34.94 -8.22
N GLY A 126 10.70 -36.15 -8.30
CA GLY A 126 11.04 -37.20 -7.37
C GLY A 126 10.39 -37.17 -5.98
N ASP A 127 10.74 -38.15 -5.14
CA ASP A 127 10.16 -38.39 -3.82
C ASP A 127 10.58 -37.41 -2.69
N SER A 128 11.33 -36.34 -3.03
CA SER A 128 11.84 -35.37 -2.05
C SER A 128 10.98 -34.12 -1.98
N TYR A 129 10.59 -33.73 -0.78
CA TYR A 129 9.95 -32.44 -0.51
C TYR A 129 10.94 -31.27 -0.34
N LYS A 130 12.22 -31.47 -0.67
CA LYS A 130 13.24 -30.43 -0.59
C LYS A 130 13.07 -29.45 -1.74
N PHE A 131 12.89 -28.18 -1.43
CA PHE A 131 12.86 -27.08 -2.39
C PHE A 131 13.92 -26.03 -2.03
N GLN A 132 14.32 -25.23 -3.01
CA GLN A 132 15.21 -24.10 -2.83
C GLN A 132 14.45 -22.89 -2.25
N PRO A 133 15.12 -22.02 -1.51
CA PRO A 133 14.49 -20.85 -0.91
C PRO A 133 13.70 -20.01 -1.90
N VAL A 134 12.55 -19.55 -1.46
CA VAL A 134 11.67 -18.62 -2.18
C VAL A 134 11.64 -17.30 -1.43
N TYR A 135 12.00 -16.22 -2.12
CA TYR A 135 11.94 -14.86 -1.64
C TYR A 135 10.77 -14.14 -2.32
N PHE A 136 9.74 -13.78 -1.56
CA PHE A 136 8.70 -12.87 -2.03
C PHE A 136 9.09 -11.45 -1.65
N ILE A 137 9.22 -10.58 -2.65
CA ILE A 137 9.67 -9.19 -2.50
C ILE A 137 8.52 -8.27 -2.92
N GLY A 138 7.92 -7.58 -1.97
CA GLY A 138 6.89 -6.56 -2.21
C GLY A 138 7.48 -5.15 -2.17
N ILE A 139 7.37 -4.42 -3.29
CA ILE A 139 7.73 -3.01 -3.38
C ILE A 139 6.45 -2.20 -3.25
N MET A 140 6.27 -1.50 -2.11
CA MET A 140 5.02 -0.85 -1.76
C MET A 140 5.08 0.67 -1.92
N ARG A 141 4.16 1.25 -2.67
CA ARG A 141 3.97 2.71 -2.79
C ARG A 141 3.14 3.31 -1.65
N PHE A 142 2.93 2.57 -0.60
CA PHE A 142 2.18 2.97 0.61
C PHE A 142 2.88 2.41 1.85
N SER A 143 2.51 2.93 3.03
CA SER A 143 3.01 2.43 4.31
C SER A 143 2.01 1.44 4.91
N LEU A 144 2.46 0.22 5.25
CA LEU A 144 1.68 -0.79 5.98
C LEU A 144 1.82 -0.60 7.49
N HIS A 145 3.01 -0.21 7.94
CA HIS A 145 3.34 -0.11 9.35
C HIS A 145 3.28 1.35 9.78
N GLU A 146 2.07 1.83 10.08
CA GLU A 146 1.87 3.17 10.60
C GLU A 146 2.59 3.35 11.95
N GLY A 147 3.18 4.53 12.17
CA GLY A 147 3.91 4.84 13.41
C GLY A 147 5.33 4.27 13.50
N SER A 148 5.87 3.69 12.43
CA SER A 148 7.25 3.24 12.33
C SER A 148 7.95 3.88 11.13
N ASP A 149 9.15 4.42 11.33
CA ASP A 149 9.99 4.99 10.27
C ASP A 149 10.79 3.92 9.49
N ARG A 150 10.69 2.69 9.92
CA ARG A 150 11.37 1.58 9.26
C ARG A 150 10.80 1.36 7.86
N PHE A 151 11.66 1.33 6.84
CA PHE A 151 11.28 1.19 5.43
C PHE A 151 11.38 -0.24 4.90
N LEU A 152 12.16 -1.12 5.56
CA LEU A 152 12.40 -2.49 5.12
C LEU A 152 12.00 -3.48 6.21
N TYR A 153 11.08 -4.38 5.87
CA TYR A 153 10.59 -5.44 6.75
C TYR A 153 10.92 -6.80 6.16
N ARG A 154 11.41 -7.71 7.01
CA ARG A 154 11.75 -9.07 6.63
C ARG A 154 11.05 -10.06 7.53
N TYR A 155 10.40 -11.04 6.94
CA TYR A 155 9.66 -12.08 7.65
C TYR A 155 10.16 -13.44 7.24
N SER A 156 10.15 -14.37 8.17
CA SER A 156 10.45 -15.80 7.99
C SER A 156 9.53 -16.63 8.88
N LEU A 157 9.42 -17.91 8.61
CA LEU A 157 8.69 -18.84 9.48
C LEU A 157 9.56 -19.16 10.69
N ALA A 158 9.08 -18.88 11.88
CA ALA A 158 9.80 -19.08 13.13
C ALA A 158 8.86 -19.62 14.22
N GLU A 159 9.44 -20.31 15.20
CA GLU A 159 8.77 -20.69 16.43
C GLU A 159 8.45 -19.43 17.25
N GLU A 160 7.23 -19.32 17.78
CA GLU A 160 6.67 -18.07 18.33
C GLU A 160 7.38 -17.59 19.60
N SER A 161 7.87 -18.51 20.43
CA SER A 161 8.45 -18.16 21.75
C SER A 161 9.97 -17.92 21.67
N THR A 162 10.68 -18.67 20.85
CA THR A 162 12.14 -18.65 20.75
C THR A 162 12.66 -17.82 19.59
N GLY A 163 11.84 -17.62 18.55
CA GLY A 163 12.25 -17.03 17.28
C GLY A 163 13.14 -17.96 16.44
N GLU A 164 13.27 -19.24 16.81
CA GLU A 164 14.02 -20.20 16.03
C GLU A 164 13.37 -20.43 14.68
N LYS A 165 14.15 -20.34 13.59
CA LYS A 165 13.62 -20.52 12.23
C LYS A 165 13.20 -21.96 12.01
N MET A 166 11.95 -22.19 11.63
CA MET A 166 11.43 -23.48 11.24
C MET A 166 12.09 -23.98 9.94
N THR A 167 12.33 -23.07 8.99
CA THR A 167 12.94 -23.37 7.69
C THR A 167 13.59 -22.11 7.11
N ASP A 168 14.61 -22.29 6.30
CA ASP A 168 15.20 -21.22 5.46
C ASP A 168 14.56 -21.19 4.05
N GLY A 169 13.46 -21.89 3.86
CA GLY A 169 12.83 -22.08 2.54
C GLY A 169 11.90 -20.96 2.12
N LEU A 170 11.45 -20.07 3.02
CA LEU A 170 10.46 -19.05 2.70
C LEU A 170 10.75 -17.73 3.40
N HIS A 171 10.88 -16.66 2.59
CA HIS A 171 11.20 -15.33 3.03
C HIS A 171 10.27 -14.30 2.41
N TYR A 172 9.85 -13.31 3.20
CA TYR A 172 9.11 -12.15 2.70
C TYR A 172 9.91 -10.89 3.01
N ILE A 173 10.06 -10.05 2.00
CA ILE A 173 10.78 -8.77 2.10
C ILE A 173 9.83 -7.68 1.58
N PHE A 174 9.49 -6.73 2.45
CA PHE A 174 8.62 -5.62 2.10
C PHE A 174 9.37 -4.30 2.21
N LEU A 175 9.45 -3.59 1.08
CA LEU A 175 10.08 -2.29 0.95
C LEU A 175 8.99 -1.22 0.88
N GLU A 176 8.85 -0.42 1.94
CA GLU A 176 7.93 0.72 2.01
C GLU A 176 8.58 1.96 1.41
N VAL A 177 8.40 2.16 0.11
CA VAL A 177 9.01 3.25 -0.66
C VAL A 177 8.76 4.65 -0.08
N PRO A 178 7.57 5.00 0.44
CA PRO A 178 7.32 6.32 1.02
C PRO A 178 8.17 6.65 2.25
N LYS A 179 8.75 5.65 2.91
CA LYS A 179 9.62 5.81 4.09
C LYS A 179 11.11 5.86 3.76
N CYS A 180 11.46 5.66 2.49
CA CYS A 180 12.85 5.77 2.07
C CYS A 180 13.24 7.24 1.93
N HIS A 181 14.35 7.62 2.54
CA HIS A 181 14.89 8.97 2.49
C HIS A 181 16.25 8.98 1.80
N LEU A 182 16.58 10.09 1.13
CA LEU A 182 17.90 10.27 0.52
C LEU A 182 18.76 11.15 1.43
N LYS A 183 19.71 10.52 2.11
CA LYS A 183 20.73 11.18 2.93
C LYS A 183 22.09 10.64 2.54
N ALA A 184 23.15 11.35 2.91
CA ALA A 184 24.51 10.92 2.62
C ALA A 184 24.86 9.54 3.22
N ASP A 185 24.34 9.25 4.41
CA ASP A 185 24.52 8.01 5.17
C ASP A 185 23.43 6.95 4.94
N SER A 186 22.44 7.20 4.07
CA SER A 186 21.42 6.21 3.72
C SER A 186 22.04 4.95 3.14
N SER A 187 21.53 3.80 3.56
CA SER A 187 21.96 2.50 3.02
C SER A 187 21.65 2.37 1.53
N LEU A 188 22.33 1.47 0.84
CA LEU A 188 22.11 1.25 -0.60
C LEU A 188 20.65 0.92 -0.90
N VAL A 189 20.01 0.03 -0.10
CA VAL A 189 18.61 -0.34 -0.27
C VAL A 189 17.66 0.82 -0.05
N GLU A 190 17.94 1.71 0.89
CA GLU A 190 17.16 2.91 1.15
C GLU A 190 17.27 3.90 -0.03
N LYS A 191 18.51 4.14 -0.52
CA LYS A 191 18.75 4.95 -1.72
C LYS A 191 18.02 4.40 -2.95
N VAL A 192 18.03 3.08 -3.14
CA VAL A 192 17.30 2.42 -4.23
C VAL A 192 15.78 2.61 -4.06
N GLY A 193 15.24 2.38 -2.87
CA GLY A 193 13.82 2.61 -2.58
C GLY A 193 13.41 4.06 -2.83
N TRP A 194 14.21 5.02 -2.36
CA TRP A 194 13.98 6.43 -2.63
C TRP A 194 14.02 6.76 -4.13
N ALA A 195 15.00 6.23 -4.86
CA ALA A 195 15.11 6.44 -6.30
C ALA A 195 13.90 5.89 -7.04
N LEU A 196 13.45 4.67 -6.69
CA LEU A 196 12.24 4.05 -7.26
C LEU A 196 11.00 4.94 -7.09
N GLY A 197 10.84 5.54 -5.91
CA GLY A 197 9.69 6.39 -5.61
C GLY A 197 9.71 7.77 -6.26
N ASN A 198 10.90 8.32 -6.51
CA ASN A 198 11.06 9.72 -6.86
C ASN A 198 11.58 9.97 -8.29
N ILE A 199 12.11 8.95 -8.98
CA ILE A 199 12.80 9.09 -10.27
C ILE A 199 11.98 9.87 -11.32
N SER A 200 10.66 9.67 -11.36
CA SER A 200 9.77 10.33 -12.34
C SER A 200 9.58 11.83 -12.10
N SER A 201 9.92 12.33 -10.92
CA SER A 201 9.84 13.75 -10.57
C SER A 201 11.18 14.48 -10.70
N LEU A 202 12.25 13.77 -11.11
CA LEU A 202 13.59 14.33 -11.19
C LEU A 202 13.90 14.82 -12.60
N ASP A 203 14.53 15.99 -12.68
CA ASP A 203 15.15 16.49 -13.92
C ASP A 203 16.57 15.96 -14.07
N GLU A 204 17.28 15.78 -12.95
CA GLU A 204 18.64 15.26 -12.91
C GLU A 204 18.81 14.24 -11.78
N ARG A 205 19.79 13.35 -11.93
CA ARG A 205 20.13 12.38 -10.90
C ARG A 205 20.84 13.07 -9.74
N PRO A 206 20.38 12.92 -8.49
CA PRO A 206 21.08 13.38 -7.31
C PRO A 206 22.49 12.78 -7.19
N ALA A 207 23.45 13.58 -6.69
CA ALA A 207 24.84 13.14 -6.53
C ALA A 207 25.00 11.98 -5.56
N GLU A 208 24.09 11.86 -4.58
CA GLU A 208 24.08 10.77 -3.59
C GLU A 208 23.77 9.40 -4.19
N LEU A 209 23.23 9.36 -5.41
CA LEU A 209 22.86 8.12 -6.12
C LEU A 209 23.99 7.69 -7.07
N GLU A 210 25.09 7.24 -6.50
CA GLU A 210 26.26 6.78 -7.25
C GLU A 210 26.29 5.25 -7.39
N GLY A 211 26.90 4.77 -8.48
CA GLY A 211 27.15 3.35 -8.74
C GLY A 211 26.27 2.75 -9.83
N GLU A 212 26.69 1.56 -10.27
CA GLU A 212 26.13 0.87 -11.44
C GLU A 212 24.61 0.67 -11.38
N ILE A 213 24.06 0.36 -10.21
CA ILE A 213 22.60 0.17 -10.04
C ILE A 213 21.83 1.42 -10.45
N PHE A 214 22.30 2.61 -10.06
CA PHE A 214 21.64 3.88 -10.41
C PHE A 214 21.88 4.25 -11.88
N ASP A 215 23.08 3.97 -12.43
CA ASP A 215 23.34 4.14 -13.85
C ASP A 215 22.35 3.38 -14.71
N LEU A 216 22.11 2.12 -14.36
CA LEU A 216 21.17 1.25 -15.05
C LEU A 216 19.72 1.67 -14.81
N LEU A 217 19.36 2.00 -13.57
CA LEU A 217 18.02 2.43 -13.20
C LEU A 217 17.60 3.70 -13.95
N PHE A 218 18.41 4.75 -13.89
CA PHE A 218 18.16 6.02 -14.60
C PHE A 218 18.21 5.85 -16.12
N SER A 219 19.08 4.98 -16.63
CA SER A 219 19.12 4.64 -18.05
C SER A 219 17.85 3.96 -18.52
N SER A 220 17.30 3.00 -17.75
CA SER A 220 16.08 2.28 -18.10
C SER A 220 14.82 3.16 -18.03
N ALA A 221 14.82 4.14 -17.11
CA ALA A 221 13.71 5.07 -16.92
C ALA A 221 13.74 6.26 -17.91
N ASN A 222 14.86 6.51 -18.58
CA ASN A 222 15.02 7.70 -19.43
C ASN A 222 14.09 7.67 -20.64
N LEU A 223 13.12 8.57 -20.67
CA LEU A 223 12.10 8.68 -21.73
C LEU A 223 12.69 9.02 -23.10
N SER A 224 13.88 9.62 -23.17
CA SER A 224 14.55 9.86 -24.46
C SER A 224 14.94 8.55 -25.17
N LYS A 225 15.12 7.47 -24.41
CA LYS A 225 15.45 6.13 -24.91
C LYS A 225 14.25 5.26 -25.23
N PHE A 226 13.03 5.76 -25.02
CA PHE A 226 11.81 5.06 -25.33
C PHE A 226 11.51 5.16 -26.83
N THR A 227 10.97 4.09 -27.39
CA THR A 227 10.42 4.14 -28.75
C THR A 227 9.19 5.08 -28.83
N PRO A 228 8.82 5.59 -29.99
CA PRO A 228 7.60 6.39 -30.12
C PRO A 228 6.35 5.66 -29.57
N GLU A 229 6.26 4.35 -29.82
CA GLU A 229 5.17 3.51 -29.34
C GLU A 229 5.16 3.42 -27.80
N ASP A 230 6.34 3.26 -27.18
CA ASP A 230 6.45 3.20 -25.73
C ASP A 230 6.13 4.56 -25.09
N LYS A 231 6.49 5.67 -25.71
CA LYS A 231 6.10 7.02 -25.24
C LYS A 231 4.60 7.21 -25.24
N ILE A 232 3.91 6.76 -26.30
CA ILE A 232 2.43 6.81 -26.39
C ILE A 232 1.81 5.93 -25.29
N LYS A 233 2.29 4.69 -25.13
CA LYS A 233 1.82 3.80 -24.06
C LYS A 233 2.03 4.40 -22.68
N TYR A 234 3.22 4.97 -22.43
CA TYR A 234 3.53 5.61 -21.15
C TYR A 234 2.58 6.78 -20.86
N HIS A 235 2.31 7.62 -21.86
CA HIS A 235 1.37 8.71 -21.72
C HIS A 235 -0.05 8.23 -21.36
N ASN A 236 -0.53 7.19 -22.03
CA ASN A 236 -1.85 6.60 -21.78
C ASN A 236 -1.91 5.99 -20.37
N ASP A 237 -0.87 5.26 -19.97
CA ASP A 237 -0.78 4.65 -18.64
C ASP A 237 -0.76 5.73 -17.54
N MET A 238 -0.02 6.84 -17.74
CA MET A 238 0.02 7.99 -16.83
C MET A 238 -1.34 8.69 -16.71
N THR A 239 -2.07 8.83 -17.81
CA THR A 239 -3.42 9.42 -17.81
C THR A 239 -4.37 8.53 -17.02
N THR A 240 -4.35 7.22 -17.29
CA THR A 240 -5.18 6.24 -16.57
C THR A 240 -4.85 6.23 -15.07
N GLU A 241 -3.58 6.24 -14.68
CA GLU A 241 -3.18 6.31 -13.26
C GLU A 241 -3.69 7.59 -12.58
N ARG A 242 -3.62 8.73 -13.29
CA ARG A 242 -4.14 10.01 -12.78
C ARG A 242 -5.65 9.96 -12.57
N ASP A 243 -6.38 9.40 -13.52
CA ASP A 243 -7.84 9.27 -13.44
C ASP A 243 -8.26 8.36 -12.30
N ILE A 244 -7.60 7.22 -12.13
CA ILE A 244 -7.84 6.31 -11.00
C ILE A 244 -7.54 7.01 -9.67
N ARG A 245 -6.43 7.74 -9.57
CA ARG A 245 -6.07 8.48 -8.36
C ARG A 245 -7.11 9.54 -8.00
N ASN A 246 -7.59 10.29 -9.00
CA ASN A 246 -8.64 11.29 -8.81
C ASN A 246 -9.96 10.64 -8.35
N GLN A 247 -10.33 9.48 -8.92
CA GLN A 247 -11.53 8.73 -8.51
C GLN A 247 -11.42 8.23 -7.06
N ILE A 248 -10.26 7.70 -6.67
CA ILE A 248 -10.00 7.24 -5.30
C ILE A 248 -10.07 8.43 -4.32
N GLN A 249 -9.45 9.56 -4.68
CA GLN A 249 -9.49 10.76 -3.84
C GLN A 249 -10.92 11.27 -3.68
N PHE A 250 -11.68 11.36 -4.76
CA PHE A 250 -13.09 11.75 -4.72
C PHE A 250 -13.94 10.82 -3.84
N ALA A 251 -13.75 9.49 -3.98
CA ALA A 251 -14.47 8.52 -3.16
C ALA A 251 -14.10 8.65 -1.66
N ARG A 252 -12.84 8.92 -1.35
CA ARG A 252 -12.37 9.16 0.02
C ARG A 252 -12.97 10.43 0.62
N ASP A 253 -12.94 11.53 -0.12
CA ASP A 253 -13.46 12.82 0.32
C ASP A 253 -14.97 12.73 0.58
N LYS A 254 -15.71 12.07 -0.32
CA LYS A 254 -17.13 11.79 -0.18
C LYS A 254 -17.43 10.90 1.03
N GLY A 255 -16.66 9.84 1.23
CA GLY A 255 -16.82 8.97 2.40
C GLY A 255 -16.54 9.68 3.73
N LEU A 256 -15.56 10.58 3.75
CA LEU A 256 -15.26 11.42 4.91
C LEU A 256 -16.42 12.39 5.22
N GLU A 257 -16.94 13.07 4.19
CA GLU A 257 -18.09 13.99 4.31
C GLU A 257 -19.33 13.26 4.86
N GLU A 258 -19.67 12.11 4.27
CA GLU A 258 -20.78 11.28 4.73
C GLU A 258 -20.59 10.77 6.17
N GLY A 259 -19.37 10.33 6.51
CA GLY A 259 -19.02 9.89 7.85
C GLY A 259 -19.12 11.00 8.89
N MET A 260 -18.63 12.19 8.56
CA MET A 260 -18.76 13.39 9.43
C MET A 260 -20.23 13.78 9.64
N LYS A 261 -21.04 13.77 8.58
CA LYS A 261 -22.47 14.06 8.65
C LYS A 261 -23.21 13.08 9.57
N GLN A 262 -23.01 11.78 9.35
CA GLN A 262 -23.61 10.73 10.18
C GLN A 262 -23.13 10.79 11.65
N GLY A 263 -21.86 11.09 11.87
CA GLY A 263 -21.30 11.27 13.21
C GLY A 263 -21.92 12.46 13.94
N MET A 264 -22.09 13.57 13.23
CA MET A 264 -22.73 14.79 13.77
C MET A 264 -24.20 14.55 14.10
N GLU A 265 -24.95 13.92 13.20
CA GLU A 265 -26.38 13.58 13.42
C GLU A 265 -26.57 12.66 14.63
N LYS A 266 -25.78 11.58 14.73
CA LYS A 266 -25.79 10.66 15.87
C LYS A 266 -25.38 11.35 17.18
N GLY A 267 -24.31 12.13 17.14
CA GLY A 267 -23.84 12.87 18.30
C GLY A 267 -24.87 13.88 18.81
N MET A 268 -25.55 14.59 17.91
CA MET A 268 -26.60 15.54 18.24
C MET A 268 -27.83 14.84 18.85
N ALA A 269 -28.29 13.72 18.25
CA ALA A 269 -29.40 12.93 18.76
C ALA A 269 -29.11 12.39 20.17
N THR A 270 -27.95 11.75 20.36
CA THR A 270 -27.54 11.22 21.67
C THR A 270 -27.33 12.33 22.72
N GLY A 271 -26.77 13.46 22.31
CA GLY A 271 -26.57 14.60 23.19
C GLY A 271 -27.92 15.22 23.64
N MET A 272 -28.88 15.34 22.72
CA MET A 272 -30.22 15.82 23.01
C MET A 272 -31.01 14.90 23.95
N GLU A 273 -30.94 13.57 23.70
CA GLU A 273 -31.58 12.55 24.55
C GLU A 273 -31.04 12.60 25.99
N LYS A 274 -29.71 12.54 26.14
CA LYS A 274 -29.04 12.62 27.46
C LYS A 274 -29.28 13.95 28.16
N GLY A 275 -29.28 15.04 27.41
CA GLY A 275 -29.57 16.39 27.96
C GLY A 275 -31.00 16.50 28.45
N MET A 276 -31.97 15.90 27.73
CA MET A 276 -33.39 15.90 28.13
C MET A 276 -33.63 15.01 29.36
N GLU A 277 -33.02 13.82 29.42
CA GLU A 277 -33.08 12.92 30.57
C GLU A 277 -32.52 13.60 31.84
N LYS A 278 -31.32 14.18 31.73
CA LYS A 278 -30.69 14.87 32.85
C LYS A 278 -31.46 16.12 33.28
N GLY A 279 -31.98 16.90 32.35
CA GLY A 279 -32.79 18.06 32.63
C GLY A 279 -34.12 17.72 33.33
N LEU A 280 -34.74 16.57 32.95
CA LEU A 280 -35.95 16.07 33.60
C LEU A 280 -35.65 15.63 35.04
N GLU A 281 -34.57 14.87 35.25
CA GLU A 281 -34.13 14.40 36.57
C GLU A 281 -33.80 15.54 37.52
N GLU A 282 -33.01 16.52 37.07
CA GLU A 282 -32.65 17.71 37.84
C GLU A 282 -33.90 18.62 38.12
N GLY A 283 -34.78 18.73 37.14
CA GLY A 283 -36.03 19.48 37.28
C GLY A 283 -37.00 18.86 38.30
N MET A 284 -37.13 17.52 38.25
CA MET A 284 -37.93 16.76 39.26
C MET A 284 -37.34 16.89 40.67
N ALA A 285 -36.02 16.71 40.82
CA ALA A 285 -35.34 16.85 42.11
C ALA A 285 -35.56 18.26 42.72
N THR A 286 -35.35 19.28 41.93
CA THR A 286 -35.55 20.69 42.35
C THR A 286 -37.03 20.98 42.68
N GLY A 287 -37.97 20.43 41.91
CA GLY A 287 -39.39 20.55 42.15
C GLY A 287 -39.82 19.94 43.48
N ILE A 288 -39.33 18.72 43.81
CA ILE A 288 -39.55 18.05 45.05
C ILE A 288 -38.97 18.83 46.24
N GLU A 289 -37.74 19.37 46.10
CA GLU A 289 -37.09 20.22 47.13
C GLU A 289 -37.89 21.45 47.45
N ASN A 290 -38.34 22.20 46.41
CA ASN A 290 -39.17 23.40 46.56
C ASN A 290 -40.53 23.07 47.21
N MET A 291 -41.15 21.94 46.86
CA MET A 291 -42.39 21.51 47.46
C MET A 291 -42.22 21.19 48.95
N ILE A 292 -41.15 20.49 49.32
CA ILE A 292 -40.84 20.18 50.74
C ILE A 292 -40.59 21.49 51.53
N GLU A 293 -39.86 22.42 51.00
CA GLU A 293 -39.60 23.70 51.65
C GLU A 293 -40.91 24.52 51.84
N SER A 294 -41.76 24.49 50.85
CA SER A 294 -43.11 25.12 50.94
C SER A 294 -43.95 24.47 52.02
N MET A 295 -43.96 23.12 52.13
CA MET A 295 -44.67 22.40 53.18
C MET A 295 -44.18 22.78 54.58
N ARG A 296 -42.87 22.90 54.77
CA ARG A 296 -42.26 23.36 56.04
C ARG A 296 -42.70 24.78 56.43
N LYS A 297 -42.65 25.68 55.44
CA LYS A 297 -43.09 27.09 55.65
C LYS A 297 -44.56 27.21 56.05
N ASN A 298 -45.41 26.28 55.60
CA ASN A 298 -46.84 26.25 55.91
C ASN A 298 -47.17 25.42 57.15
N GLY A 299 -46.18 25.02 57.96
CA GLY A 299 -46.38 24.36 59.26
C GLY A 299 -46.86 22.92 59.19
N ILE A 300 -46.64 22.21 58.07
CA ILE A 300 -46.99 20.79 57.93
C ILE A 300 -46.05 19.93 58.81
N PRO A 301 -46.59 18.97 59.59
CA PRO A 301 -45.75 18.09 60.43
C PRO A 301 -44.71 17.31 59.63
N GLU A 302 -43.46 17.17 60.14
CA GLU A 302 -42.34 16.52 59.49
C GLU A 302 -42.68 15.04 59.15
N GLU A 303 -43.50 14.34 59.94
CA GLU A 303 -43.95 12.95 59.64
C GLU A 303 -44.72 12.84 58.31
N LEU A 304 -45.54 13.86 58.01
CA LEU A 304 -46.30 13.92 56.74
C LEU A 304 -45.37 14.31 55.57
N ILE A 305 -44.42 15.20 55.78
CA ILE A 305 -43.42 15.60 54.80
C ILE A 305 -42.56 14.40 54.42
N ALA A 306 -42.12 13.59 55.41
CA ALA A 306 -41.32 12.36 55.17
C ALA A 306 -42.10 11.29 54.35
N LYS A 307 -43.42 11.18 54.59
CA LYS A 307 -44.27 10.27 53.79
C LYS A 307 -44.36 10.70 52.32
N VAL A 308 -44.60 11.96 52.09
CA VAL A 308 -44.66 12.54 50.71
C VAL A 308 -43.32 12.39 50.03
N GLN A 309 -42.23 12.66 50.72
CA GLN A 309 -40.86 12.48 50.15
C GLN A 309 -40.57 11.06 49.76
N ALA A 310 -40.97 10.07 50.60
CA ALA A 310 -40.83 8.66 50.31
C ALA A 310 -41.71 8.17 49.14
N GLU A 311 -42.89 8.82 48.94
CA GLU A 311 -43.75 8.50 47.77
C GLU A 311 -43.22 9.11 46.47
N CYS A 312 -42.64 10.32 46.51
CA CYS A 312 -42.03 10.97 45.35
C CYS A 312 -40.71 10.28 44.89
N GLN A 313 -40.08 9.49 45.76
CA GLN A 313 -38.86 8.71 45.43
C GLN A 313 -39.12 7.28 44.94
N LYS A 314 -40.36 6.86 44.86
CA LYS A 314 -40.71 5.59 44.24
C LYS A 314 -40.65 5.71 42.71
N PRO A 315 -39.98 4.78 42.00
CA PRO A 315 -39.84 4.81 40.54
C PRO A 315 -41.17 4.63 39.82
#